data_5e6134af04402b2ca492dc0fb8e69590
#
_entry.id   5e6134af04402b2ca492dc0fb8e69590
#
_cell.length_a   1.000
_cell.length_b   1.000
_cell.length_c   1.000
_cell.angle_alpha   90.00
_cell.angle_beta   90.00
_cell.angle_gamma   90.00
#
_symmetry.space_group_name_H-M   'P 1'
#
loop_
_entity.id
_entity.type
_entity.pdbx_description
1 polymer ?
#
loop_
_entity_poly.entity_id
_entity_poly.type
_entity_poly.pdbx_seq_one_letter_code
_entity_poly.pdbx_strand_id
1 'polypeptide(L)'
;MGKLISKSAYQKARQCPKIAWMASHMPEKASDAYLNKSLLGSGNEVGDLAMGMFGDFVEVEQTFDFKQMAGQTEALLRSELERAASGHETSSVCEATFVDDGGCMCMADIVRLRGDGKLVVTEVKSSTKVKPEHVQDAAFQTWVIERCGWKVDKVRVMRVDSSYVRQGELDLGRYFKVEDVTEAVRAAMPGIEGAVKAMREAAEPEAEPEVAIGKMCNSPYPCVYQDWCWRHVPEKSVFDLAGVGRTRGIPYWEKGIRTYADAQGKLRANGFRDAQIRCEVEDVDEVADVERLRSFLEKISWPVAHLDFETAQMA
;
A
#
# COMPACT_ATOMS: atom_id res chain seq x y z
N MET A 1 3.40 19.12 -21.26
CA MET A 1 3.95 18.92 -19.90
C MET A 1 3.59 17.51 -19.48
N GLY A 2 4.55 16.61 -19.26
CA GLY A 2 4.26 15.23 -18.88
C GLY A 2 3.57 15.19 -17.51
N LYS A 3 2.72 14.18 -17.30
CA LYS A 3 2.03 13.94 -16.02
C LYS A 3 3.06 13.71 -14.92
N LEU A 4 2.88 14.33 -13.73
CA LEU A 4 3.78 14.16 -12.59
C LEU A 4 3.77 12.68 -12.14
N ILE A 5 4.94 12.15 -11.84
CA ILE A 5 5.11 10.81 -11.27
C ILE A 5 5.23 10.95 -9.75
N SER A 6 4.14 10.64 -9.05
CA SER A 6 4.14 10.59 -7.59
C SER A 6 4.76 9.30 -7.03
N LYS A 7 5.16 9.31 -5.75
CA LYS A 7 5.58 8.11 -5.00
C LYS A 7 4.59 6.95 -5.20
N SER A 8 3.30 7.22 -5.04
CA SER A 8 2.26 6.18 -5.20
C SER A 8 2.13 5.66 -6.63
N ALA A 9 2.26 6.53 -7.64
CA ALA A 9 2.25 6.12 -9.05
C ALA A 9 3.47 5.25 -9.38
N TYR A 10 4.66 5.65 -8.92
CA TYR A 10 5.89 4.88 -9.05
C TYR A 10 5.78 3.48 -8.42
N GLN A 11 5.30 3.38 -7.20
CA GLN A 11 5.10 2.11 -6.50
C GLN A 11 4.15 1.17 -7.26
N LYS A 12 2.99 1.69 -7.68
CA LYS A 12 2.00 0.93 -8.43
C LYS A 12 2.56 0.45 -9.78
N ALA A 13 3.30 1.28 -10.50
CA ALA A 13 3.90 0.92 -11.78
C ALA A 13 5.00 -0.16 -11.64
N ARG A 14 5.75 -0.14 -10.53
CA ARG A 14 6.69 -1.22 -10.20
C ARG A 14 5.99 -2.55 -9.92
N GLN A 15 4.79 -2.52 -9.37
CA GLN A 15 3.99 -3.72 -9.14
C GLN A 15 3.56 -4.38 -10.46
N CYS A 16 3.12 -3.57 -11.44
CA CYS A 16 2.71 -4.05 -12.75
C CYS A 16 2.92 -2.94 -13.81
N PRO A 17 3.68 -3.19 -14.89
CA PRO A 17 3.95 -2.17 -15.92
C PRO A 17 2.67 -1.69 -16.62
N LYS A 18 1.63 -2.51 -16.71
CA LYS A 18 0.33 -2.14 -17.27
C LYS A 18 -0.36 -1.02 -16.49
N ILE A 19 -0.05 -0.85 -15.20
CA ILE A 19 -0.65 0.22 -14.37
C ILE A 19 -0.26 1.59 -14.90
N ALA A 20 0.98 1.79 -15.36
CA ALA A 20 1.41 3.06 -15.94
C ALA A 20 0.60 3.41 -17.21
N TRP A 21 0.39 2.43 -18.06
CA TRP A 21 -0.46 2.56 -19.24
C TRP A 21 -1.92 2.85 -18.88
N MET A 22 -2.51 2.08 -17.97
CA MET A 22 -3.88 2.27 -17.51
C MET A 22 -4.10 3.66 -16.92
N ALA A 23 -3.18 4.14 -16.10
CA ALA A 23 -3.26 5.47 -15.49
C ALA A 23 -3.16 6.60 -16.52
N SER A 24 -2.55 6.37 -17.67
CA SER A 24 -2.44 7.33 -18.77
C SER A 24 -3.66 7.31 -19.69
N HIS A 25 -4.12 6.12 -20.10
CA HIS A 25 -5.09 5.93 -21.17
C HIS A 25 -6.50 5.64 -20.67
N MET A 26 -6.66 5.01 -19.50
CA MET A 26 -7.95 4.56 -18.97
C MET A 26 -8.05 4.83 -17.45
N PRO A 27 -7.79 6.07 -16.98
CA PRO A 27 -7.83 6.39 -15.54
C PRO A 27 -9.20 6.14 -14.91
N GLU A 28 -10.27 6.27 -15.68
CA GLU A 28 -11.66 6.05 -15.24
C GLU A 28 -11.98 4.58 -14.91
N LYS A 29 -11.10 3.64 -15.31
CA LYS A 29 -11.22 2.22 -14.96
C LYS A 29 -10.62 1.88 -13.59
N ALA A 30 -10.04 2.87 -12.90
CA ALA A 30 -9.57 2.68 -11.54
C ALA A 30 -10.76 2.51 -10.59
N SER A 31 -10.73 1.50 -9.73
CA SER A 31 -11.76 1.19 -8.75
C SER A 31 -11.16 1.11 -7.35
N ASP A 32 -11.81 1.75 -6.38
CA ASP A 32 -11.44 1.68 -4.96
C ASP A 32 -12.07 0.48 -4.24
N ALA A 33 -12.81 -0.37 -4.95
CA ALA A 33 -13.55 -1.49 -4.38
C ALA A 33 -12.67 -2.48 -3.59
N TYR A 34 -11.39 -2.57 -3.94
CA TYR A 34 -10.42 -3.46 -3.30
C TYR A 34 -9.54 -2.76 -2.26
N LEU A 35 -9.69 -1.45 -2.09
CA LEU A 35 -8.95 -0.71 -1.08
C LEU A 35 -9.60 -0.88 0.29
N ASN A 36 -8.79 -1.20 1.28
CA ASN A 36 -9.26 -1.24 2.66
C ASN A 36 -9.31 0.17 3.24
N LYS A 37 -10.50 0.78 3.21
CA LYS A 37 -10.73 2.17 3.68
C LYS A 37 -10.42 2.35 5.17
N SER A 38 -10.61 1.32 5.99
CA SER A 38 -10.28 1.35 7.41
C SER A 38 -8.76 1.47 7.62
N LEU A 39 -7.95 0.73 6.83
CA LEU A 39 -6.49 0.86 6.90
C LEU A 39 -5.98 2.22 6.41
N LEU A 40 -6.66 2.84 5.45
CA LEU A 40 -6.32 4.20 5.00
C LEU A 40 -6.63 5.22 6.09
N GLY A 41 -7.79 5.13 6.75
CA GLY A 41 -8.16 6.00 7.88
C GLY A 41 -7.15 5.91 9.04
N SER A 42 -6.83 4.69 9.48
CA SER A 42 -5.80 4.47 10.51
C SER A 42 -4.42 5.00 10.10
N GLY A 43 -4.09 4.97 8.80
CA GLY A 43 -2.85 5.53 8.29
C GLY A 43 -2.75 7.03 8.51
N ASN A 44 -3.83 7.77 8.22
CA ASN A 44 -3.88 9.23 8.42
C ASN A 44 -3.79 9.60 9.91
N GLU A 45 -4.57 8.94 10.78
CA GLU A 45 -4.52 9.17 12.22
C GLU A 45 -3.12 8.96 12.82
N VAL A 46 -2.42 7.91 12.37
CA VAL A 46 -1.03 7.63 12.78
C VAL A 46 -0.07 8.69 12.24
N GLY A 47 -0.29 9.19 11.02
CA GLY A 47 0.47 10.29 10.43
C GLY A 47 0.36 11.57 11.26
N ASP A 48 -0.87 11.98 11.58
CA ASP A 48 -1.16 13.19 12.37
C ASP A 48 -0.49 13.11 13.75
N LEU A 49 -0.60 11.96 14.43
CA LEU A 49 0.05 11.74 15.73
C LEU A 49 1.59 11.82 15.62
N ALA A 50 2.16 11.34 14.53
CA ALA A 50 3.62 11.30 14.35
C ALA A 50 4.25 12.69 14.19
N MET A 51 3.50 13.69 13.69
CA MET A 51 4.03 15.04 13.47
C MET A 51 4.57 15.66 14.77
N GLY A 52 3.92 15.43 15.91
CA GLY A 52 4.35 15.90 17.23
C GLY A 52 5.50 15.12 17.86
N MET A 53 5.99 14.04 17.24
CA MET A 53 6.99 13.15 17.84
C MET A 53 8.33 13.82 18.14
N PHE A 54 8.72 14.82 17.37
CA PHE A 54 10.02 15.49 17.47
C PHE A 54 9.96 16.93 17.98
N GLY A 55 8.89 17.32 18.65
CA GLY A 55 8.67 18.67 19.15
C GLY A 55 7.94 19.55 18.13
N ASP A 56 8.33 20.84 18.06
CA ASP A 56 7.67 21.80 17.17
C ASP A 56 7.75 21.39 15.71
N PHE A 57 6.65 21.59 15.02
CA PHE A 57 6.55 21.32 13.59
C PHE A 57 5.71 22.37 12.86
N VAL A 58 5.94 22.47 11.56
CA VAL A 58 5.14 23.23 10.62
C VAL A 58 4.68 22.29 9.52
N GLU A 59 3.38 22.24 9.26
CA GLU A 59 2.80 21.44 8.21
C GLU A 59 2.68 22.27 6.92
N VAL A 60 3.02 21.67 5.78
CA VAL A 60 2.81 22.26 4.47
C VAL A 60 1.33 22.20 4.13
N GLU A 61 0.73 23.34 3.79
CA GLU A 61 -0.69 23.41 3.45
C GLU A 61 -1.01 22.57 2.23
N GLN A 62 -1.93 21.61 2.41
CA GLN A 62 -2.33 20.67 1.37
C GLN A 62 -3.24 21.35 0.34
N THR A 63 -2.79 21.38 -0.91
CA THR A 63 -3.54 21.91 -2.05
C THR A 63 -3.47 20.95 -3.24
N PHE A 64 -4.18 21.27 -4.32
CA PHE A 64 -4.04 20.54 -5.59
C PHE A 64 -2.91 21.08 -6.48
N ASP A 65 -2.23 22.15 -6.05
CA ASP A 65 -1.07 22.71 -6.75
C ASP A 65 0.24 22.24 -6.09
N PHE A 66 0.77 21.13 -6.57
CA PHE A 66 2.02 20.56 -6.06
C PHE A 66 3.25 21.46 -6.24
N LYS A 67 3.20 22.42 -7.19
CA LYS A 67 4.29 23.40 -7.34
C LYS A 67 4.22 24.46 -6.25
N GLN A 68 3.02 24.90 -5.91
CA GLN A 68 2.81 25.79 -4.76
C GLN A 68 3.28 25.13 -3.47
N MET A 69 2.88 23.88 -3.23
CA MET A 69 3.32 23.11 -2.06
C MET A 69 4.84 22.94 -2.01
N ALA A 70 5.48 22.64 -3.15
CA ALA A 70 6.94 22.55 -3.21
C ALA A 70 7.62 23.90 -2.93
N GLY A 71 7.05 25.00 -3.40
CA GLY A 71 7.53 26.36 -3.07
C GLY A 71 7.42 26.69 -1.58
N GLN A 72 6.31 26.28 -0.94
CA GLN A 72 6.16 26.43 0.53
C GLN A 72 7.19 25.59 1.28
N THR A 73 7.40 24.34 0.88
CA THR A 73 8.42 23.44 1.46
C THR A 73 9.81 24.06 1.38
N GLU A 74 10.19 24.58 0.21
CA GLU A 74 11.48 25.23 0.00
C GLU A 74 11.66 26.46 0.90
N ALA A 75 10.62 27.31 1.02
CA ALA A 75 10.65 28.49 1.87
C ALA A 75 10.80 28.14 3.36
N LEU A 76 10.05 27.11 3.82
CA LEU A 76 10.13 26.60 5.20
C LEU A 76 11.52 26.05 5.50
N LEU A 77 12.06 25.17 4.65
CA LEU A 77 13.37 24.57 4.85
C LEU A 77 14.49 25.62 4.84
N ARG A 78 14.39 26.66 4.02
CA ARG A 78 15.36 27.76 4.03
C ARG A 78 15.26 28.59 5.30
N SER A 79 14.06 28.88 5.79
CA SER A 79 13.86 29.55 7.07
C SER A 79 14.45 28.73 8.24
N GLU A 80 14.23 27.41 8.25
CA GLU A 80 14.83 26.53 9.26
C GLU A 80 16.37 26.46 9.14
N LEU A 81 16.94 26.59 7.94
CA LEU A 81 18.39 26.67 7.74
C LEU A 81 18.98 27.96 8.36
N GLU A 82 18.30 29.09 8.19
CA GLU A 82 18.69 30.38 8.80
C GLU A 82 18.59 30.31 10.33
N ARG A 83 17.52 29.68 10.87
CA ARG A 83 17.37 29.45 12.31
C ARG A 83 18.51 28.60 12.87
N ALA A 84 18.84 27.49 12.20
CA ALA A 84 19.97 26.62 12.57
C ALA A 84 21.29 27.36 12.57
N ALA A 85 21.56 28.18 11.54
CA ALA A 85 22.79 29.00 11.44
C ALA A 85 22.89 30.05 12.55
N SER A 86 21.75 30.50 13.09
CA SER A 86 21.65 31.43 14.21
C SER A 86 21.68 30.74 15.59
N GLY A 87 21.90 29.40 15.63
CA GLY A 87 21.97 28.62 16.86
C GLY A 87 20.64 28.31 17.53
N HIS A 88 19.52 28.47 16.82
CA HIS A 88 18.19 28.13 17.32
C HIS A 88 17.84 26.68 16.99
N GLU A 89 16.99 26.07 17.80
CA GLU A 89 16.39 24.78 17.47
C GLU A 89 15.52 24.88 16.22
N THR A 90 15.57 23.86 15.38
CA THR A 90 14.78 23.76 14.14
C THR A 90 13.50 22.99 14.37
N SER A 91 12.41 23.44 13.73
CA SER A 91 11.15 22.72 13.69
C SER A 91 11.18 21.59 12.66
N SER A 92 10.30 20.61 12.81
CA SER A 92 10.03 19.64 11.74
C SER A 92 9.17 20.28 10.66
N VAL A 93 9.45 19.99 9.37
CA VAL A 93 8.54 20.33 8.27
C VAL A 93 7.81 19.04 7.90
N CYS A 94 6.49 19.05 8.12
CA CYS A 94 5.61 17.91 7.88
C CYS A 94 4.91 18.05 6.54
N GLU A 95 4.54 16.90 5.91
CA GLU A 95 3.94 16.83 4.57
C GLU A 95 4.77 17.59 3.52
N ALA A 96 6.08 17.56 3.69
CA ALA A 96 7.02 18.30 2.87
C ALA A 96 7.00 17.80 1.43
N THR A 97 6.59 18.68 0.50
CA THR A 97 6.41 18.35 -0.91
C THR A 97 7.62 18.74 -1.73
N PHE A 98 8.12 17.81 -2.54
CA PHE A 98 9.24 18.01 -3.44
C PHE A 98 8.83 17.61 -4.86
N VAL A 99 9.20 18.45 -5.83
CA VAL A 99 8.96 18.23 -7.27
C VAL A 99 10.25 18.51 -8.01
N ASP A 100 10.84 17.51 -8.65
CA ASP A 100 12.05 17.67 -9.44
C ASP A 100 11.78 18.21 -10.86
N ASP A 101 12.82 18.67 -11.53
CA ASP A 101 12.73 19.18 -12.92
C ASP A 101 12.30 18.07 -13.90
N GLY A 102 12.50 16.83 -13.55
CA GLY A 102 12.08 15.67 -14.33
C GLY A 102 10.60 15.33 -14.18
N GLY A 103 9.84 16.02 -13.31
CA GLY A 103 8.43 15.76 -13.06
C GLY A 103 8.18 14.56 -12.16
N CYS A 104 9.13 14.19 -11.31
CA CYS A 104 8.91 13.27 -10.21
C CYS A 104 8.60 14.06 -8.94
N MET A 105 7.65 13.55 -8.13
CA MET A 105 7.24 14.20 -6.90
C MET A 105 7.08 13.25 -5.72
N CYS A 106 7.35 13.77 -4.54
CA CYS A 106 7.01 13.09 -3.29
C CYS A 106 6.49 14.09 -2.25
N MET A 107 5.70 13.59 -1.32
CA MET A 107 5.35 14.21 -0.06
C MET A 107 6.01 13.39 1.03
N ALA A 108 6.88 14.01 1.81
CA ALA A 108 7.61 13.35 2.89
C ALA A 108 6.92 13.68 4.22
N ASP A 109 6.55 12.65 4.98
CA ASP A 109 5.74 12.80 6.17
C ASP A 109 6.40 13.75 7.19
N ILE A 110 7.69 13.56 7.49
CA ILE A 110 8.44 14.43 8.42
C ILE A 110 9.86 14.65 7.90
N VAL A 111 10.23 15.91 7.70
CA VAL A 111 11.58 16.34 7.31
C VAL A 111 12.15 17.25 8.39
N ARG A 112 13.35 16.91 8.87
CA ARG A 112 14.08 17.73 9.85
C ARG A 112 15.42 18.17 9.30
N LEU A 113 15.74 19.45 9.49
CA LEU A 113 17.03 20.00 9.14
C LEU A 113 18.03 19.79 10.27
N ARG A 114 19.24 19.35 9.94
CA ARG A 114 20.38 19.28 10.88
C ARG A 114 21.16 20.58 10.84
N GLY A 115 21.92 20.83 11.90
CA GLY A 115 22.79 22.01 11.99
C GLY A 115 23.87 22.12 10.89
N ASP A 116 24.17 21.00 10.17
CA ASP A 116 25.07 20.98 9.02
C ASP A 116 24.35 21.20 7.66
N GLY A 117 23.07 21.55 7.70
CA GLY A 117 22.24 21.82 6.52
C GLY A 117 21.74 20.57 5.77
N LYS A 118 21.97 19.38 6.33
CA LYS A 118 21.45 18.14 5.76
C LYS A 118 20.10 17.75 6.35
N LEU A 119 19.34 16.99 5.61
CA LEU A 119 18.00 16.54 6.02
C LEU A 119 18.03 15.16 6.67
N VAL A 120 17.15 14.99 7.65
CA VAL A 120 16.71 13.70 8.15
C VAL A 120 15.26 13.52 7.70
N VAL A 121 15.01 12.53 6.88
CA VAL A 121 13.67 12.21 6.36
C VAL A 121 13.11 11.04 7.16
N THR A 122 11.90 11.18 7.64
CA THR A 122 11.20 10.11 8.38
C THR A 122 9.88 9.81 7.70
N GLU A 123 9.75 8.58 7.19
CA GLU A 123 8.52 8.02 6.63
C GLU A 123 7.72 7.35 7.75
N VAL A 124 6.45 7.69 7.87
CA VAL A 124 5.54 7.17 8.91
C VAL A 124 4.71 6.01 8.36
N LYS A 125 4.58 4.95 9.13
CA LYS A 125 3.79 3.78 8.76
C LYS A 125 2.95 3.28 9.94
N SER A 126 1.67 3.06 9.73
CA SER A 126 0.77 2.44 10.71
C SER A 126 1.05 0.93 10.94
N SER A 127 2.02 0.35 10.23
CA SER A 127 2.44 -1.03 10.42
C SER A 127 3.32 -1.21 11.65
N THR A 128 3.38 -2.45 12.15
CA THR A 128 4.21 -2.82 13.32
C THR A 128 5.61 -3.30 12.96
N LYS A 129 5.94 -3.35 11.66
CA LYS A 129 7.25 -3.80 11.14
C LYS A 129 7.64 -2.98 9.93
N VAL A 130 8.94 -2.75 9.76
CA VAL A 130 9.48 -2.24 8.49
C VAL A 130 9.41 -3.35 7.44
N LYS A 131 8.88 -3.01 6.27
CA LYS A 131 8.72 -3.93 5.14
C LYS A 131 9.57 -3.45 3.96
N PRO A 132 9.91 -4.34 3.00
CA PRO A 132 10.67 -3.95 1.81
C PRO A 132 10.05 -2.80 1.01
N GLU A 133 8.71 -2.77 0.91
CA GLU A 133 7.99 -1.69 0.24
C GLU A 133 8.18 -0.32 0.92
N HIS A 134 8.32 -0.26 2.24
CA HIS A 134 8.59 0.99 2.97
C HIS A 134 9.99 1.53 2.65
N VAL A 135 10.98 0.65 2.50
CA VAL A 135 12.33 1.04 2.06
C VAL A 135 12.29 1.59 0.63
N GLN A 136 11.48 1.01 -0.25
CA GLN A 136 11.32 1.49 -1.61
C GLN A 136 10.59 2.84 -1.68
N ASP A 137 9.58 3.05 -0.82
CA ASP A 137 8.92 4.35 -0.64
C ASP A 137 9.94 5.42 -0.27
N ALA A 138 10.68 5.17 0.80
CA ALA A 138 11.69 6.08 1.32
C ALA A 138 12.85 6.30 0.33
N ALA A 139 13.21 5.29 -0.47
CA ALA A 139 14.24 5.42 -1.50
C ALA A 139 13.79 6.37 -2.63
N PHE A 140 12.56 6.23 -3.11
CA PHE A 140 12.03 7.15 -4.13
C PHE A 140 11.95 8.59 -3.60
N GLN A 141 11.46 8.78 -2.37
CA GLN A 141 11.44 10.12 -1.75
C GLN A 141 12.83 10.71 -1.65
N THR A 142 13.79 9.96 -1.11
CA THR A 142 15.18 10.42 -0.98
C THR A 142 15.76 10.80 -2.34
N TRP A 143 15.51 10.00 -3.37
CA TRP A 143 15.97 10.25 -4.72
C TRP A 143 15.37 11.55 -5.30
N VAL A 144 14.07 11.82 -5.10
CA VAL A 144 13.43 13.07 -5.52
C VAL A 144 13.98 14.26 -4.74
N ILE A 145 14.09 14.17 -3.42
CA ILE A 145 14.58 15.23 -2.55
C ILE A 145 16.01 15.65 -2.96
N GLU A 146 16.87 14.68 -3.24
CA GLU A 146 18.26 14.98 -3.66
C GLU A 146 18.33 15.60 -5.05
N ARG A 147 17.42 15.28 -5.95
CA ARG A 147 17.28 15.93 -7.26
C ARG A 147 16.74 17.36 -7.17
N CYS A 148 16.04 17.69 -6.08
CA CYS A 148 15.67 19.07 -5.75
C CYS A 148 16.82 19.88 -5.11
N GLY A 149 18.03 19.30 -5.01
CA GLY A 149 19.24 20.00 -4.51
C GLY A 149 19.48 19.86 -3.01
N TRP A 150 18.63 19.17 -2.26
CA TRP A 150 18.82 18.93 -0.83
C TRP A 150 19.68 17.69 -0.59
N LYS A 151 20.49 17.73 0.48
CA LYS A 151 21.30 16.58 0.89
C LYS A 151 20.61 15.83 2.02
N VAL A 152 20.32 14.55 1.82
CA VAL A 152 19.74 13.68 2.86
C VAL A 152 20.85 12.93 3.58
N ASP A 153 20.97 13.12 4.89
CA ASP A 153 21.94 12.43 5.75
C ASP A 153 21.40 11.10 6.27
N LYS A 154 20.14 11.14 6.77
CA LYS A 154 19.49 9.97 7.34
C LYS A 154 18.09 9.79 6.81
N VAL A 155 17.71 8.54 6.65
CA VAL A 155 16.36 8.12 6.31
C VAL A 155 15.87 7.15 7.36
N ARG A 156 14.67 7.41 7.88
CA ARG A 156 14.07 6.63 8.96
C ARG A 156 12.67 6.18 8.58
N VAL A 157 12.27 5.04 9.11
CA VAL A 157 10.87 4.61 9.12
C VAL A 157 10.39 4.64 10.56
N MET A 158 9.34 5.42 10.81
CA MET A 158 8.62 5.46 12.07
C MET A 158 7.41 4.56 11.97
N ARG A 159 7.25 3.67 12.91
CA ARG A 159 6.16 2.68 12.94
C ARG A 159 5.57 2.52 14.32
N VAL A 160 4.38 1.94 14.39
CA VAL A 160 3.71 1.64 15.67
C VAL A 160 4.43 0.51 16.40
N ASP A 161 4.59 0.64 17.72
CA ASP A 161 5.06 -0.43 18.58
C ASP A 161 3.90 -1.32 19.03
N SER A 162 3.83 -2.54 18.51
CA SER A 162 2.81 -3.52 18.90
C SER A 162 2.88 -3.98 20.36
N SER A 163 3.97 -3.67 21.07
CA SER A 163 4.10 -3.98 22.49
C SER A 163 3.61 -2.85 23.41
N TYR A 164 3.30 -1.69 22.84
CA TYR A 164 2.79 -0.56 23.61
C TYR A 164 1.38 -0.85 24.14
N VAL A 165 1.21 -0.66 25.44
CA VAL A 165 -0.10 -0.71 26.10
C VAL A 165 -0.35 0.66 26.70
N ARG A 166 -1.39 1.34 26.20
CA ARG A 166 -1.78 2.66 26.67
C ARG A 166 -2.30 2.58 28.10
N GLN A 167 -1.74 3.43 28.97
CA GLN A 167 -2.19 3.65 30.34
C GLN A 167 -2.31 5.16 30.57
N GLY A 168 -3.51 5.68 30.53
CA GLY A 168 -3.76 7.12 30.63
C GLY A 168 -3.57 7.84 29.30
N GLU A 169 -2.82 8.93 29.30
CA GLU A 169 -2.52 9.72 28.10
C GLU A 169 -1.59 8.97 27.14
N LEU A 170 -1.67 9.31 25.85
CA LEU A 170 -0.85 8.67 24.81
C LEU A 170 0.59 9.19 24.93
N ASP A 171 1.52 8.28 25.13
CA ASP A 171 2.96 8.56 25.13
C ASP A 171 3.52 8.23 23.73
N LEU A 172 3.73 9.27 22.92
CA LEU A 172 4.22 9.13 21.55
C LEU A 172 5.61 8.47 21.49
N GLY A 173 6.49 8.76 22.46
CA GLY A 173 7.84 8.20 22.52
C GLY A 173 7.85 6.68 22.75
N ARG A 174 6.81 6.16 23.37
CA ARG A 174 6.61 4.71 23.58
C ARG A 174 5.71 4.08 22.52
N TYR A 175 4.80 4.86 21.96
CA TYR A 175 3.89 4.39 20.91
C TYR A 175 4.60 4.15 19.59
N PHE A 176 5.58 5.01 19.25
CA PHE A 176 6.35 4.88 18.03
C PHE A 176 7.72 4.23 18.25
N LYS A 177 8.13 3.45 17.24
CA LYS A 177 9.52 3.02 17.05
C LYS A 177 10.08 3.61 15.76
N VAL A 178 11.28 4.19 15.87
CA VAL A 178 11.98 4.81 14.75
C VAL A 178 13.19 3.95 14.39
N GLU A 179 13.22 3.45 13.15
CA GLU A 179 14.29 2.61 12.63
C GLU A 179 15.08 3.36 11.54
N ASP A 180 16.40 3.35 11.64
CA ASP A 180 17.29 3.91 10.62
C ASP A 180 17.37 2.91 9.45
N VAL A 181 16.94 3.35 8.26
CA VAL A 181 16.94 2.55 7.04
C VAL A 181 17.86 3.14 5.96
N THR A 182 18.74 4.05 6.34
CA THR A 182 19.60 4.82 5.42
C THR A 182 20.38 3.93 4.46
N GLU A 183 21.05 2.90 4.97
CA GLU A 183 21.86 2.00 4.14
C GLU A 183 20.99 1.23 3.13
N ALA A 184 19.85 0.69 3.58
CA ALA A 184 18.93 -0.04 2.73
C ALA A 184 18.32 0.87 1.62
N VAL A 185 17.99 2.11 1.98
CA VAL A 185 17.51 3.14 1.05
C VAL A 185 18.60 3.47 0.03
N ARG A 186 19.83 3.73 0.45
CA ARG A 186 20.95 4.01 -0.45
C ARG A 186 21.23 2.85 -1.42
N ALA A 187 21.11 1.61 -0.96
CA ALA A 187 21.23 0.42 -1.81
C ALA A 187 20.11 0.29 -2.85
N ALA A 188 18.92 0.80 -2.54
CA ALA A 188 17.76 0.74 -3.44
C ALA A 188 17.73 1.87 -4.49
N MET A 189 18.37 3.01 -4.23
CA MET A 189 18.31 4.21 -5.09
C MET A 189 18.82 4.02 -6.52
N PRO A 190 19.92 3.29 -6.80
CA PRO A 190 20.48 3.22 -8.16
C PRO A 190 19.52 2.70 -9.24
N GLY A 191 18.51 1.93 -8.86
CA GLY A 191 17.51 1.41 -9.80
C GLY A 191 16.34 2.35 -10.12
N ILE A 192 16.20 3.48 -9.40
CA ILE A 192 15.00 4.32 -9.47
C ILE A 192 14.89 5.04 -10.82
N GLU A 193 15.97 5.63 -11.31
CA GLU A 193 15.95 6.35 -12.58
C GLU A 193 15.55 5.45 -13.75
N GLY A 194 16.11 4.24 -13.81
CA GLY A 194 15.73 3.24 -14.81
C GLY A 194 14.27 2.82 -14.70
N ALA A 195 13.76 2.66 -13.48
CA ALA A 195 12.36 2.31 -13.26
C ALA A 195 11.40 3.44 -13.65
N VAL A 196 11.74 4.70 -13.36
CA VAL A 196 10.98 5.89 -13.80
C VAL A 196 10.95 5.98 -15.33
N LYS A 197 12.08 5.74 -15.98
CA LYS A 197 12.17 5.72 -17.45
C LYS A 197 11.27 4.60 -18.02
N ALA A 198 11.39 3.39 -17.52
CA ALA A 198 10.56 2.25 -17.95
C ALA A 198 9.06 2.50 -17.72
N MET A 199 8.69 3.18 -16.64
CA MET A 199 7.30 3.56 -16.36
C MET A 199 6.77 4.54 -17.43
N ARG A 200 7.57 5.51 -17.88
CA ARG A 200 7.19 6.43 -18.93
C ARG A 200 7.04 5.72 -20.27
N GLU A 201 8.03 4.92 -20.63
CA GLU A 201 8.00 4.11 -21.85
C GLU A 201 6.79 3.16 -21.89
N ALA A 202 6.44 2.56 -20.75
CA ALA A 202 5.25 1.69 -20.66
C ALA A 202 3.91 2.45 -20.82
N ALA A 203 3.90 3.75 -20.58
CA ALA A 203 2.72 4.59 -20.74
C ALA A 203 2.54 5.19 -22.15
N GLU A 204 3.56 5.10 -23.03
CA GLU A 204 3.54 5.74 -24.36
C GLU A 204 2.70 4.98 -25.41
N PRO A 205 2.71 3.62 -25.51
CA PRO A 205 2.02 2.91 -26.58
C PRO A 205 0.51 3.22 -26.59
N GLU A 206 -0.09 3.34 -27.78
CA GLU A 206 -1.54 3.50 -27.92
C GLU A 206 -2.31 2.22 -27.58
N ALA A 207 -1.74 1.06 -27.89
CA ALA A 207 -2.34 -0.25 -27.67
C ALA A 207 -2.19 -0.72 -26.21
N GLU A 208 -3.27 -1.30 -25.66
CA GLU A 208 -3.25 -1.91 -24.33
C GLU A 208 -2.19 -3.03 -24.26
N PRO A 209 -1.21 -2.95 -23.32
CA PRO A 209 -0.19 -3.99 -23.21
C PRO A 209 -0.78 -5.31 -22.73
N GLU A 210 -0.35 -6.42 -23.35
CA GLU A 210 -0.72 -7.76 -22.93
C GLU A 210 0.05 -8.16 -21.67
N VAL A 211 -0.58 -8.03 -20.54
CA VAL A 211 -0.05 -8.51 -19.25
C VAL A 211 -1.09 -9.44 -18.62
N ALA A 212 -0.70 -10.70 -18.46
CA ALA A 212 -1.56 -11.70 -17.83
C ALA A 212 -1.84 -11.35 -16.36
N ILE A 213 -3.03 -11.75 -15.87
CA ILE A 213 -3.33 -11.66 -14.43
C ILE A 213 -2.40 -12.60 -13.66
N GLY A 214 -1.92 -12.13 -12.51
CA GLY A 214 -0.94 -12.87 -11.74
C GLY A 214 -0.86 -12.37 -10.30
N LYS A 215 0.16 -12.85 -9.58
CA LYS A 215 0.40 -12.48 -8.18
C LYS A 215 0.48 -10.97 -7.96
N MET A 216 1.02 -10.22 -8.93
CA MET A 216 1.14 -8.77 -8.88
C MET A 216 -0.20 -8.05 -8.83
N CYS A 217 -1.31 -8.69 -9.22
CA CYS A 217 -2.63 -8.04 -9.08
C CYS A 217 -3.06 -7.85 -7.62
N ASN A 218 -2.46 -8.61 -6.69
CA ASN A 218 -2.83 -8.61 -5.27
C ASN A 218 -1.65 -8.33 -4.32
N SER A 219 -0.43 -8.20 -4.82
CA SER A 219 0.78 -8.06 -3.98
C SER A 219 1.76 -7.06 -4.59
N PRO A 220 2.31 -6.12 -3.79
CA PRO A 220 2.11 -5.94 -2.34
C PRO A 220 0.74 -5.40 -1.96
N TYR A 221 0.02 -4.75 -2.88
CA TYR A 221 -1.30 -4.16 -2.64
C TYR A 221 -2.30 -4.60 -3.72
N PRO A 222 -3.61 -4.65 -3.41
CA PRO A 222 -4.63 -4.88 -4.44
C PRO A 222 -4.54 -3.81 -5.52
N CYS A 223 -4.54 -4.23 -6.79
CA CYS A 223 -4.48 -3.32 -7.93
C CYS A 223 -5.85 -2.67 -8.17
N VAL A 224 -5.87 -1.35 -8.33
CA VAL A 224 -7.11 -0.60 -8.59
C VAL A 224 -7.73 -0.88 -9.97
N TYR A 225 -7.01 -1.53 -10.89
CA TYR A 225 -7.48 -1.89 -12.22
C TYR A 225 -7.92 -3.36 -12.34
N GLN A 226 -8.12 -4.05 -11.22
CA GLN A 226 -8.49 -5.49 -11.24
C GLN A 226 -9.76 -5.72 -12.05
N ASP A 227 -10.82 -4.93 -11.86
CA ASP A 227 -12.10 -5.15 -12.55
C ASP A 227 -11.94 -5.15 -14.07
N TRP A 228 -11.12 -4.25 -14.60
CA TRP A 228 -10.81 -4.23 -16.03
C TRP A 228 -9.96 -5.42 -16.47
N CYS A 229 -8.86 -5.67 -15.76
CA CYS A 229 -7.93 -6.74 -16.14
C CYS A 229 -8.53 -8.14 -15.98
N TRP A 230 -9.46 -8.31 -15.04
CA TRP A 230 -10.10 -9.60 -14.74
C TRP A 230 -11.43 -9.79 -15.46
N ARG A 231 -11.85 -8.87 -16.36
CA ARG A 231 -13.13 -8.94 -17.10
C ARG A 231 -13.34 -10.23 -17.93
N HIS A 232 -12.26 -10.94 -18.22
CA HIS A 232 -12.28 -12.20 -18.95
C HIS A 232 -12.29 -13.45 -18.04
N VAL A 233 -12.20 -13.26 -16.73
CA VAL A 233 -12.32 -14.36 -15.77
C VAL A 233 -13.79 -14.80 -15.76
N PRO A 234 -14.08 -16.10 -15.99
CA PRO A 234 -15.45 -16.56 -16.00
C PRO A 234 -16.09 -16.46 -14.62
N GLU A 235 -17.39 -16.34 -14.59
CA GLU A 235 -18.18 -16.60 -13.39
C GLU A 235 -17.95 -18.06 -12.94
N LYS A 236 -17.98 -18.30 -11.62
CA LYS A 236 -17.64 -19.60 -11.05
C LYS A 236 -16.23 -20.08 -11.45
N SER A 237 -15.28 -19.18 -11.35
CA SER A 237 -13.88 -19.47 -11.61
C SER A 237 -13.19 -20.18 -10.44
N VAL A 238 -11.98 -20.66 -10.68
CA VAL A 238 -11.13 -21.24 -9.62
C VAL A 238 -10.92 -20.29 -8.43
N PHE A 239 -11.05 -18.97 -8.66
CA PHE A 239 -10.89 -17.95 -7.62
C PHE A 239 -12.07 -17.87 -6.65
N ASP A 240 -13.25 -18.36 -7.05
CA ASP A 240 -14.48 -18.32 -6.26
C ASP A 240 -14.69 -19.60 -5.44
N LEU A 241 -13.81 -20.58 -5.63
CA LEU A 241 -13.83 -21.82 -4.85
C LEU A 241 -13.48 -21.57 -3.39
N ALA A 242 -14.23 -22.18 -2.49
CA ALA A 242 -14.07 -22.07 -1.05
C ALA A 242 -12.62 -22.27 -0.60
N GLY A 243 -12.08 -21.25 0.09
CA GLY A 243 -10.71 -21.26 0.63
C GLY A 243 -9.61 -21.07 -0.41
N VAL A 244 -9.95 -20.75 -1.67
CA VAL A 244 -8.98 -20.40 -2.73
C VAL A 244 -8.77 -18.90 -2.79
N GLY A 245 -9.73 -18.14 -3.25
CA GLY A 245 -9.64 -16.69 -3.42
C GLY A 245 -8.60 -16.25 -4.45
N ARG A 246 -8.54 -14.94 -4.71
CA ARG A 246 -7.73 -14.38 -5.80
C ARG A 246 -6.23 -14.68 -5.68
N THR A 247 -5.65 -14.62 -4.48
CA THR A 247 -4.21 -14.84 -4.31
C THR A 247 -3.79 -16.30 -4.46
N ARG A 248 -4.52 -17.22 -3.80
CA ARG A 248 -4.20 -18.66 -3.83
C ARG A 248 -4.63 -19.31 -5.13
N GLY A 249 -5.54 -18.71 -5.88
CA GLY A 249 -6.02 -19.18 -7.17
C GLY A 249 -5.04 -18.97 -8.31
N ILE A 250 -4.13 -17.99 -8.22
CA ILE A 250 -3.18 -17.67 -9.29
C ILE A 250 -2.38 -18.90 -9.76
N PRO A 251 -1.73 -19.72 -8.90
CA PRO A 251 -1.01 -20.88 -9.34
C PRO A 251 -1.87 -21.94 -10.07
N TYR A 252 -3.14 -22.02 -9.77
CA TYR A 252 -4.08 -22.90 -10.49
C TYR A 252 -4.44 -22.32 -11.85
N TRP A 253 -4.75 -21.00 -11.87
CA TRP A 253 -5.02 -20.25 -13.10
C TRP A 253 -3.87 -20.35 -14.11
N GLU A 254 -2.64 -20.18 -13.67
CA GLU A 254 -1.44 -20.31 -14.50
C GLU A 254 -1.26 -21.73 -15.07
N LYS A 255 -1.78 -22.75 -14.37
CA LYS A 255 -1.82 -24.14 -14.84
C LYS A 255 -3.02 -24.47 -15.72
N GLY A 256 -3.83 -23.47 -16.10
CA GLY A 256 -5.00 -23.64 -16.96
C GLY A 256 -6.26 -24.14 -16.24
N ILE A 257 -6.27 -24.22 -14.90
CA ILE A 257 -7.47 -24.53 -14.12
C ILE A 257 -8.25 -23.22 -13.95
N ARG A 258 -9.29 -23.04 -14.74
CA ARG A 258 -10.02 -21.77 -14.85
C ARG A 258 -11.38 -21.80 -14.18
N THR A 259 -12.13 -22.87 -14.37
CA THR A 259 -13.49 -23.07 -13.92
C THR A 259 -13.58 -24.09 -12.78
N TYR A 260 -14.77 -24.22 -12.19
CA TYR A 260 -15.05 -25.28 -11.23
C TYR A 260 -14.87 -26.67 -11.85
N ALA A 261 -15.32 -26.86 -13.08
CA ALA A 261 -15.17 -28.12 -13.79
C ALA A 261 -13.68 -28.49 -14.01
N ASP A 262 -12.83 -27.51 -14.37
CA ASP A 262 -11.39 -27.75 -14.52
C ASP A 262 -10.74 -28.16 -13.20
N ALA A 263 -11.30 -27.73 -12.07
CA ALA A 263 -10.76 -27.97 -10.73
C ALA A 263 -11.06 -29.39 -10.20
N GLN A 264 -12.00 -30.11 -10.83
CA GLN A 264 -12.41 -31.45 -10.38
C GLN A 264 -11.21 -32.40 -10.28
N GLY A 265 -11.00 -32.96 -9.08
CA GLY A 265 -9.91 -33.91 -8.81
C GLY A 265 -8.50 -33.32 -8.83
N LYS A 266 -8.33 -32.01 -9.07
CA LYS A 266 -7.00 -31.36 -9.19
C LYS A 266 -6.62 -30.52 -7.98
N LEU A 267 -7.57 -30.20 -7.09
CA LEU A 267 -7.34 -29.44 -5.86
C LEU A 267 -7.41 -30.38 -4.65
N ARG A 268 -6.72 -29.97 -3.57
CA ARG A 268 -6.83 -30.71 -2.29
C ARG A 268 -8.29 -30.73 -1.84
N ALA A 269 -8.76 -31.89 -1.38
CA ALA A 269 -10.11 -32.09 -0.87
C ALA A 269 -10.50 -31.07 0.20
N ASN A 270 -11.72 -30.53 0.08
CA ASN A 270 -12.33 -29.62 1.03
C ASN A 270 -13.84 -29.71 0.83
N GLY A 271 -14.60 -30.05 1.89
CA GLY A 271 -16.03 -30.35 1.76
C GLY A 271 -16.86 -29.27 1.08
N PHE A 272 -16.61 -27.97 1.36
CA PHE A 272 -17.33 -26.88 0.70
C PHE A 272 -16.93 -26.72 -0.78
N ARG A 273 -15.64 -26.83 -1.08
CA ARG A 273 -15.13 -26.74 -2.45
C ARG A 273 -15.61 -27.91 -3.30
N ASP A 274 -15.56 -29.11 -2.73
CA ASP A 274 -16.01 -30.32 -3.41
C ASP A 274 -17.52 -30.24 -3.71
N ALA A 275 -18.32 -29.69 -2.78
CA ALA A 275 -19.73 -29.40 -3.00
C ALA A 275 -19.96 -28.38 -4.12
N GLN A 276 -19.20 -27.27 -4.13
CA GLN A 276 -19.28 -26.26 -5.22
C GLN A 276 -18.97 -26.89 -6.60
N ILE A 277 -17.91 -27.71 -6.67
CA ILE A 277 -17.52 -28.39 -7.90
C ILE A 277 -18.61 -29.39 -8.33
N ARG A 278 -19.15 -30.16 -7.39
CA ARG A 278 -20.22 -31.12 -7.67
C ARG A 278 -21.48 -30.41 -8.18
N CYS A 279 -21.92 -29.32 -7.52
CA CYS A 279 -23.08 -28.57 -7.98
C CYS A 279 -22.93 -28.13 -9.44
N GLU A 280 -21.73 -27.67 -9.83
CA GLU A 280 -21.46 -27.22 -11.18
C GLU A 280 -21.37 -28.39 -12.21
N VAL A 281 -20.69 -29.48 -11.83
CA VAL A 281 -20.44 -30.59 -12.75
C VAL A 281 -21.68 -31.51 -12.91
N GLU A 282 -22.44 -31.71 -11.85
CA GLU A 282 -23.65 -32.55 -11.83
C GLU A 282 -24.92 -31.74 -12.16
N ASP A 283 -24.80 -30.42 -12.37
CA ASP A 283 -25.92 -29.49 -12.66
C ASP A 283 -27.02 -29.59 -11.59
N VAL A 284 -26.63 -29.56 -10.31
CA VAL A 284 -27.54 -29.61 -9.17
C VAL A 284 -27.41 -28.34 -8.32
N ASP A 285 -28.54 -27.87 -7.78
CA ASP A 285 -28.56 -26.61 -7.01
C ASP A 285 -27.90 -26.75 -5.63
N GLU A 286 -27.93 -27.95 -5.06
CA GLU A 286 -27.37 -28.17 -3.73
C GLU A 286 -26.78 -29.57 -3.54
N VAL A 287 -25.82 -29.64 -2.62
CA VAL A 287 -25.25 -30.91 -2.11
C VAL A 287 -25.31 -30.87 -0.61
N ALA A 288 -26.12 -31.76 -0.02
CA ALA A 288 -26.27 -31.88 1.42
C ALA A 288 -25.82 -33.27 1.93
N ASP A 289 -25.03 -33.28 2.99
CA ASP A 289 -24.77 -34.48 3.80
C ASP A 289 -25.87 -34.58 4.86
N VAL A 290 -26.96 -35.22 4.48
CA VAL A 290 -28.17 -35.31 5.32
C VAL A 290 -27.90 -36.04 6.63
N GLU A 291 -27.06 -37.08 6.64
CA GLU A 291 -26.75 -37.84 7.87
C GLU A 291 -25.92 -36.96 8.82
N ARG A 292 -24.95 -36.25 8.33
CA ARG A 292 -24.15 -35.34 9.13
C ARG A 292 -24.98 -34.19 9.67
N LEU A 293 -25.89 -33.66 8.86
CA LEU A 293 -26.81 -32.59 9.28
C LEU A 293 -27.74 -33.10 10.40
N ARG A 294 -28.32 -34.31 10.24
CA ARG A 294 -29.15 -34.93 11.26
C ARG A 294 -28.37 -35.13 12.56
N SER A 295 -27.18 -35.71 12.48
CA SER A 295 -26.30 -35.92 13.64
C SER A 295 -25.89 -34.62 14.34
N PHE A 296 -25.82 -33.52 13.60
CA PHE A 296 -25.58 -32.19 14.16
C PHE A 296 -26.84 -31.69 14.90
N LEU A 297 -28.00 -31.76 14.28
CA LEU A 297 -29.27 -31.30 14.85
C LEU A 297 -29.65 -32.08 16.12
N GLU A 298 -29.37 -33.38 16.18
CA GLU A 298 -29.60 -34.21 17.36
C GLU A 298 -28.79 -33.82 18.61
N LYS A 299 -27.70 -33.04 18.41
CA LYS A 299 -26.87 -32.50 19.51
C LYS A 299 -27.42 -31.20 20.09
N ILE A 300 -28.39 -30.59 19.42
CA ILE A 300 -28.97 -29.32 19.85
C ILE A 300 -30.00 -29.61 20.95
N SER A 301 -29.81 -29.03 22.13
CA SER A 301 -30.77 -29.11 23.23
C SER A 301 -31.30 -27.73 23.59
N TRP A 302 -32.57 -27.65 23.95
CA TRP A 302 -33.22 -26.41 24.35
C TRP A 302 -33.04 -26.15 25.85
N PRO A 303 -32.86 -24.87 26.29
CA PRO A 303 -32.82 -23.65 25.46
C PRO A 303 -31.48 -23.46 24.71
N VAL A 304 -31.52 -22.84 23.52
CA VAL A 304 -30.34 -22.51 22.71
C VAL A 304 -29.95 -21.07 23.00
N ALA A 305 -28.68 -20.84 23.32
CA ALA A 305 -28.09 -19.50 23.39
C ALA A 305 -27.41 -19.16 22.07
N HIS A 306 -27.72 -17.97 21.53
CA HIS A 306 -27.09 -17.43 20.35
C HIS A 306 -26.03 -16.40 20.80
N LEU A 307 -24.80 -16.61 20.37
CA LEU A 307 -23.68 -15.71 20.66
C LEU A 307 -23.16 -15.12 19.34
N ASP A 308 -22.96 -13.81 19.33
CA ASP A 308 -22.28 -13.09 18.26
C ASP A 308 -21.14 -12.27 18.86
N PHE A 309 -20.09 -12.06 18.08
CA PHE A 309 -18.90 -11.34 18.52
C PHE A 309 -18.51 -10.33 17.44
N GLU A 310 -18.39 -9.08 17.85
CA GLU A 310 -17.82 -8.04 17.02
C GLU A 310 -16.43 -7.67 17.53
N THR A 311 -15.54 -7.38 16.59
CA THR A 311 -14.19 -6.93 16.91
C THR A 311 -13.99 -5.51 16.40
N ALA A 312 -13.45 -4.63 17.25
CA ALA A 312 -13.00 -3.33 16.85
C ALA A 312 -11.46 -3.31 16.88
N GLN A 313 -10.86 -2.80 15.81
CA GLN A 313 -9.44 -2.51 15.76
C GLN A 313 -9.29 -0.99 15.85
N MET A 314 -8.64 -0.54 16.91
CA MET A 314 -8.26 0.86 17.10
C MET A 314 -6.81 1.04 16.61
N ALA A 315 -6.52 2.21 16.07
CA ALA A 315 -5.17 2.59 15.67
C ALA A 315 -4.26 2.84 16.89
#